data_08d3213674e85020544fe732537a0952
#
_entry.id   08d3213674e85020544fe732537a0952
#
_cell.length_a   1.000
_cell.length_b   1.000
_cell.length_c   1.000
_cell.angle_alpha   90.00
_cell.angle_beta   90.00
_cell.angle_gamma   90.00
#
_symmetry.space_group_name_H-M   'P 1'
#
loop_
_entity.id
_entity.type
_entity.pdbx_description
1 polymer ?
#
loop_
_entity_poly.entity_id
_entity_poly.type
_entity_poly.pdbx_seq_one_letter_code
_entity_poly.pdbx_strand_id
1 'polypeptide(L)'
;NLYGDIVSDLCAGLVGGLGLTPSANIGKDGAIFEPIHGSAPDIAGQHKINPTACILSASLMLAHLGEAKAAAAIEKAVTDVISEGKTLTQDMGGTASTEEFADAVIAKL
;
A
#
# COMPACT_ATOMS: atom_id res chain seq x y z
N ASN A 1 -6.06 -2.77 -19.01
CA ASN A 1 -7.36 -3.20 -19.55
C ASN A 1 -8.02 -4.21 -18.61
N LEU A 2 -9.24 -4.61 -18.90
CA LEU A 2 -10.02 -5.56 -18.09
C LEU A 2 -9.28 -6.86 -17.76
N TYR A 3 -8.56 -7.43 -18.70
CA TYR A 3 -7.80 -8.68 -18.48
C TYR A 3 -6.61 -8.46 -17.54
N GLY A 4 -5.94 -7.33 -17.67
CA GLY A 4 -4.89 -6.92 -16.75
C GLY A 4 -5.41 -6.76 -15.34
N ASP A 5 -6.55 -6.11 -15.16
CA ASP A 5 -7.22 -5.92 -13.86
C ASP A 5 -7.59 -7.26 -13.22
N ILE A 6 -8.17 -8.19 -13.99
CA ILE A 6 -8.51 -9.54 -13.48
C ILE A 6 -7.25 -10.26 -12.97
N VAL A 7 -6.16 -10.20 -13.72
CA VAL A 7 -4.90 -10.87 -13.35
C VAL A 7 -4.25 -10.20 -12.16
N SER A 8 -4.22 -8.85 -12.10
CA SER A 8 -3.63 -8.12 -10.97
C SER A 8 -4.39 -8.36 -9.67
N ASP A 9 -5.72 -8.37 -9.71
CA ASP A 9 -6.55 -8.66 -8.54
C ASP A 9 -6.36 -10.10 -8.04
N LEU A 10 -6.23 -11.06 -8.96
CA LEU A 10 -5.91 -12.43 -8.60
C LEU A 10 -4.55 -12.53 -7.91
N CYS A 11 -3.53 -11.86 -8.46
CA CYS A 11 -2.20 -11.80 -7.86
C CYS A 11 -2.21 -11.10 -6.49
N ALA A 12 -2.99 -10.03 -6.33
CA ALA A 12 -3.16 -9.34 -5.04
C ALA A 12 -3.72 -10.28 -3.96
N GLY A 13 -4.65 -11.16 -4.33
CA GLY A 13 -5.15 -12.21 -3.44
C GLY A 13 -4.06 -13.15 -2.93
N LEU A 14 -3.04 -13.45 -3.75
CA LEU A 14 -1.90 -14.30 -3.36
C LEU A 14 -0.92 -13.58 -2.42
N VAL A 15 -0.85 -12.25 -2.48
CA VAL A 15 0.04 -11.42 -1.64
C VAL A 15 -0.56 -11.16 -0.25
N GLY A 16 -1.86 -11.34 -0.09
CA GLY A 16 -2.53 -11.11 1.19
C GLY A 16 -3.71 -10.14 1.12
N GLY A 17 -4.01 -9.62 -0.06
CA GLY A 17 -5.18 -8.78 -0.31
C GLY A 17 -4.88 -7.44 -0.99
N LEU A 18 -5.95 -6.81 -1.46
CA LEU A 18 -5.90 -5.55 -2.20
C LEU A 18 -5.33 -4.39 -1.38
N GLY A 19 -5.55 -4.38 -0.05
CA GLY A 19 -5.04 -3.35 0.85
C GLY A 19 -3.51 -3.33 1.01
N LEU A 20 -2.82 -4.39 0.58
CA LEU A 20 -1.37 -4.54 0.69
C LEU A 20 -0.65 -4.36 -0.65
N THR A 21 -1.38 -4.27 -1.76
CA THR A 21 -0.78 -4.40 -3.10
C THR A 21 -0.69 -3.05 -3.80
N PRO A 22 0.55 -2.53 -4.00
CA PRO A 22 0.79 -1.34 -4.82
C PRO A 22 0.76 -1.70 -6.30
N SER A 23 0.57 -0.70 -7.15
CA SER A 23 0.64 -0.85 -8.61
C SER A 23 1.38 0.30 -9.28
N ALA A 24 1.90 0.03 -10.46
CA ALA A 24 2.52 1.00 -11.33
C ALA A 24 2.14 0.74 -12.79
N ASN A 25 1.65 1.77 -13.47
CA ASN A 25 1.42 1.79 -14.91
C ASN A 25 2.50 2.66 -15.55
N ILE A 26 3.48 2.03 -16.18
CA ILE A 26 4.66 2.73 -16.74
C ILE A 26 4.54 2.76 -18.25
N GLY A 27 4.43 3.96 -18.80
CA GLY A 27 4.40 4.24 -20.24
C GLY A 27 5.74 4.79 -20.72
N LYS A 28 5.76 5.17 -22.01
CA LYS A 28 6.97 5.74 -22.64
C LYS A 28 7.32 7.11 -22.07
N ASP A 29 6.32 7.95 -21.83
CA ASP A 29 6.49 9.37 -21.52
C ASP A 29 5.91 9.74 -20.12
N GLY A 30 5.48 8.76 -19.34
CA GLY A 30 4.90 8.99 -18.02
C GLY A 30 4.58 7.70 -17.28
N ALA A 31 4.36 7.84 -15.98
CA ALA A 31 3.98 6.72 -15.12
C ALA A 31 2.89 7.14 -14.13
N ILE A 32 2.02 6.21 -13.76
CA ILE A 32 1.00 6.37 -12.72
C ILE A 32 1.24 5.31 -11.66
N PHE A 33 1.24 5.73 -10.40
CA PHE A 33 1.42 4.86 -9.24
C PHE A 33 0.17 4.94 -8.37
N GLU A 34 -0.49 3.81 -8.18
CA GLU A 34 -1.76 3.75 -7.49
C GLU A 34 -1.92 2.40 -6.76
N PRO A 35 -2.70 2.34 -5.67
CA PRO A 35 -3.09 1.06 -5.11
C PRO A 35 -4.05 0.33 -6.07
N ILE A 36 -4.06 -0.99 -6.03
CA ILE A 36 -4.97 -1.80 -6.86
C ILE A 36 -6.42 -1.67 -6.39
N HIS A 37 -6.65 -1.44 -5.09
CA HIS A 37 -8.00 -1.35 -4.51
C HIS A 37 -8.78 -0.12 -5.02
N GLY A 38 -10.10 -0.24 -5.04
CA GLY A 38 -11.03 0.85 -5.35
C GLY A 38 -11.26 1.82 -4.18
N SER A 39 -12.33 2.60 -4.28
CA SER A 39 -12.65 3.71 -3.35
C SER A 39 -13.36 3.28 -2.06
N ALA A 40 -13.88 2.04 -1.97
CA ALA A 40 -14.59 1.50 -0.81
C ALA A 40 -15.62 2.49 -0.19
N PRO A 41 -16.63 2.93 -0.95
CA PRO A 41 -17.53 4.02 -0.54
C PRO A 41 -18.28 3.72 0.76
N ASP A 42 -18.54 2.43 1.06
CA ASP A 42 -19.28 2.00 2.25
C ASP A 42 -18.56 2.31 3.56
N ILE A 43 -17.23 2.43 3.53
CA ILE A 43 -16.39 2.70 4.71
C ILE A 43 -15.60 4.00 4.60
N ALA A 44 -15.88 4.80 3.56
CA ALA A 44 -15.25 6.10 3.39
C ALA A 44 -15.51 7.01 4.61
N GLY A 45 -14.48 7.70 5.08
CA GLY A 45 -14.55 8.59 6.26
C GLY A 45 -14.60 7.87 7.61
N GLN A 46 -14.54 6.53 7.65
CA GLN A 46 -14.55 5.77 8.91
C GLN A 46 -13.14 5.45 9.46
N HIS A 47 -12.09 5.91 8.79
CA HIS A 47 -10.69 5.70 9.20
C HIS A 47 -10.28 4.24 9.40
N LYS A 48 -10.86 3.33 8.60
CA LYS A 48 -10.67 1.87 8.74
C LYS A 48 -9.82 1.24 7.66
N ILE A 49 -9.58 1.96 6.55
CA ILE A 49 -8.86 1.41 5.40
C ILE A 49 -7.38 1.27 5.72
N ASN A 50 -6.81 0.13 5.34
CA ASN A 50 -5.38 -0.11 5.39
C ASN A 50 -4.64 0.79 4.38
N PRO A 51 -3.74 1.70 4.80
CA PRO A 51 -3.06 2.61 3.89
C PRO A 51 -1.81 2.00 3.22
N THR A 52 -1.48 0.74 3.51
CA THR A 52 -0.24 0.09 3.08
C THR A 52 -0.04 0.15 1.56
N ALA A 53 -1.08 -0.21 0.79
CA ALA A 53 -0.98 -0.21 -0.67
C ALA A 53 -0.66 1.18 -1.23
N CYS A 54 -1.26 2.23 -0.67
CA CYS A 54 -1.00 3.62 -1.06
C CYS A 54 0.44 4.05 -0.69
N ILE A 55 0.89 3.72 0.51
CA ILE A 55 2.25 4.02 0.98
C ILE A 55 3.29 3.31 0.11
N LEU A 56 3.06 2.03 -0.21
CA LEU A 56 3.96 1.26 -1.08
C LEU A 56 3.91 1.74 -2.54
N SER A 57 2.78 2.27 -3.03
CA SER A 57 2.72 2.91 -4.35
C SER A 57 3.60 4.16 -4.41
N ALA A 58 3.64 4.93 -3.32
CA ALA A 58 4.58 6.05 -3.20
C ALA A 58 6.05 5.57 -3.19
N SER A 59 6.35 4.44 -2.56
CA SER A 59 7.69 3.82 -2.63
C SER A 59 8.06 3.44 -4.07
N LEU A 60 7.17 2.81 -4.82
CA LEU A 60 7.38 2.50 -6.24
C LEU A 60 7.64 3.77 -7.07
N MET A 61 6.91 4.85 -6.80
CA MET A 61 7.12 6.14 -7.47
C MET A 61 8.52 6.69 -7.17
N LEU A 62 8.94 6.67 -5.92
CA LEU A 62 10.28 7.14 -5.54
C LEU A 62 11.39 6.30 -6.20
N ALA A 63 11.23 4.98 -6.25
CA ALA A 63 12.17 4.11 -6.94
C ALA A 63 12.26 4.44 -8.44
N HIS A 64 11.11 4.70 -9.09
CA HIS A 64 11.04 5.11 -10.50
C HIS A 64 11.76 6.45 -10.76
N LEU A 65 11.66 7.38 -9.82
CA LEU A 65 12.32 8.69 -9.87
C LEU A 65 13.82 8.64 -9.53
N GLY A 66 14.35 7.47 -9.20
CA GLY A 66 15.76 7.30 -8.84
C GLY A 66 16.08 7.48 -7.36
N GLU A 67 15.05 7.73 -6.52
CA GLU A 67 15.18 7.92 -5.07
C GLU A 67 15.18 6.58 -4.31
N ALA A 68 16.05 5.67 -4.72
CA ALA A 68 16.10 4.29 -4.24
C ALA A 68 16.27 4.16 -2.72
N LYS A 69 16.99 5.09 -2.08
CA LYS A 69 17.19 5.07 -0.62
C LYS A 69 15.90 5.39 0.12
N ALA A 70 15.13 6.39 -0.35
CA ALA A 70 13.86 6.76 0.24
C ALA A 70 12.83 5.64 0.03
N ALA A 71 12.77 5.05 -1.16
CA ALA A 71 11.92 3.90 -1.45
C ALA A 71 12.19 2.75 -0.48
N ALA A 72 13.45 2.33 -0.35
CA ALA A 72 13.83 1.24 0.55
C ALA A 72 13.53 1.54 2.03
N ALA A 73 13.67 2.80 2.46
CA ALA A 73 13.32 3.20 3.82
C ALA A 73 11.81 3.02 4.09
N ILE A 74 10.95 3.42 3.16
CA ILE A 74 9.50 3.25 3.28
C ILE A 74 9.11 1.77 3.31
N GLU A 75 9.64 0.96 2.40
CA GLU A 75 9.38 -0.48 2.35
C GLU A 75 9.80 -1.17 3.66
N LYS A 76 10.98 -0.80 4.18
CA LYS A 76 11.46 -1.31 5.44
C LYS A 76 10.55 -0.90 6.60
N ALA A 77 10.17 0.37 6.68
CA ALA A 77 9.29 0.87 7.74
C ALA A 77 7.94 0.15 7.77
N VAL A 78 7.31 -0.04 6.60
CA VAL A 78 6.06 -0.81 6.46
C VAL A 78 6.26 -2.26 6.91
N THR A 79 7.33 -2.90 6.46
CA THR A 79 7.64 -4.30 6.82
C THR A 79 7.85 -4.44 8.33
N ASP A 80 8.56 -3.50 8.95
CA ASP A 80 8.81 -3.51 10.40
C ASP A 80 7.50 -3.38 11.20
N VAL A 81 6.59 -2.46 10.81
CA VAL A 81 5.29 -2.30 11.47
C VAL A 81 4.45 -3.57 11.37
N ILE A 82 4.36 -4.16 10.17
CA ILE A 82 3.62 -5.40 9.95
C ILE A 82 4.22 -6.55 10.76
N SER A 83 5.55 -6.68 10.76
CA SER A 83 6.26 -7.75 11.48
C SER A 83 6.12 -7.63 13.00
N GLU A 84 6.07 -6.42 13.54
CA GLU A 84 5.81 -6.20 14.96
C GLU A 84 4.40 -6.62 15.39
N GLY A 85 3.43 -6.55 14.50
CA GLY A 85 2.06 -7.00 14.73
C GLY A 85 1.26 -6.20 15.76
N LYS A 86 1.76 -5.04 16.20
CA LYS A 86 1.13 -4.23 17.26
C LYS A 86 0.08 -3.26 16.76
N THR A 87 0.34 -2.64 15.61
CA THR A 87 -0.49 -1.58 15.02
C THR A 87 -0.96 -2.03 13.65
N LEU A 88 -1.83 -3.02 13.62
CA LEU A 88 -2.40 -3.58 12.39
C LEU A 88 -3.83 -3.12 12.20
N THR A 89 -4.22 -2.89 10.96
CA THR A 89 -5.59 -2.58 10.57
C THR A 89 -6.49 -3.82 10.61
N GLN A 90 -7.80 -3.62 10.53
CA GLN A 90 -8.79 -4.68 10.70
C GLN A 90 -8.66 -5.83 9.68
N ASP A 91 -8.30 -5.53 8.44
CA ASP A 91 -8.06 -6.51 7.37
C ASP A 91 -6.84 -7.42 7.64
N MET A 92 -5.90 -6.94 8.46
CA MET A 92 -4.76 -7.71 8.94
C MET A 92 -4.97 -8.35 10.32
N GLY A 93 -6.21 -8.32 10.84
CA GLY A 93 -6.57 -8.90 12.13
C GLY A 93 -6.29 -8.01 13.34
N GLY A 94 -5.95 -6.74 13.14
CA GLY A 94 -5.75 -5.75 14.19
C GLY A 94 -6.97 -4.86 14.44
N THR A 95 -6.75 -3.76 15.13
CA THR A 95 -7.79 -2.77 15.49
C THR A 95 -7.36 -1.33 15.20
N ALA A 96 -6.17 -1.13 14.65
CA ALA A 96 -5.65 0.20 14.37
C ALA A 96 -6.46 0.90 13.27
N SER A 97 -6.62 2.20 13.41
CA SER A 97 -7.15 3.08 12.37
C SER A 97 -6.14 3.28 11.24
N THR A 98 -6.59 3.87 10.14
CA THR A 98 -5.74 4.29 9.02
C THR A 98 -4.60 5.20 9.48
N GLU A 99 -4.92 6.18 10.34
CA GLU A 99 -3.95 7.15 10.86
C GLU A 99 -2.95 6.50 11.79
N GLU A 100 -3.42 5.68 12.74
CA GLU A 100 -2.53 4.99 13.70
C GLU A 100 -1.51 4.09 12.98
N PHE A 101 -1.93 3.41 11.91
CA PHE A 101 -1.01 2.62 11.08
C PHE A 101 0.00 3.53 10.37
N ALA A 102 -0.47 4.62 9.75
CA ALA A 102 0.41 5.57 9.05
C ALA A 102 1.43 6.22 10.00
N ASP A 103 0.99 6.64 11.19
CA ASP A 103 1.86 7.20 12.22
C ASP A 103 2.91 6.19 12.70
N ALA A 104 2.53 4.91 12.84
CA ALA A 104 3.48 3.84 13.15
C ALA A 104 4.56 3.67 12.08
N VAL A 105 4.19 3.79 10.79
CA VAL A 105 5.15 3.76 9.69
C VAL A 105 6.07 4.97 9.72
N ILE A 106 5.51 6.18 9.92
CA ILE A 106 6.30 7.41 10.04
C ILE A 106 7.32 7.32 11.17
N ALA A 107 6.95 6.74 12.30
CA ALA A 107 7.85 6.57 13.44
C ALA A 107 9.05 5.61 13.18
N LYS A 108 9.01 4.87 12.07
CA LYS A 108 10.09 3.96 11.64
C LYS A 108 11.01 4.55 10.56
N LEU A 109 10.62 5.67 9.94
CA LEU A 109 11.42 6.39 8.96
C LEU A 109 12.53 7.21 9.61
#